data_2337ddeb3d80942ca36e0528f884bb2c
#
_entry.id   2337ddeb3d80942ca36e0528f884bb2c
#
_cell.length_a   1.000
_cell.length_b   1.000
_cell.length_c   1.000
_cell.angle_alpha   90.00
_cell.angle_beta   90.00
_cell.angle_gamma   90.00
#
_symmetry.space_group_name_H-M   'P 1'
#
loop_
_entity.id
_entity.type
_entity.pdbx_description
1 polymer ?
#
loop_
_entity_poly.entity_id
_entity_poly.type
_entity_poly.pdbx_seq_one_letter_code
_entity_poly.pdbx_strand_id
1 'polypeptide(L)'
;MNKLLSCHFNMDTDRVKVRFEDGTTVAIDCIAIEDEYGNTPAQRAELDWLLYNKPLEYAQMVLGGEIEHYLSLGCDHGRMED
;
A
#
# COMPACT_ATOMS: atom_id res chain seq x y z
N MET A 1 15.35 13.93 -2.15
CA MET A 1 14.26 12.98 -1.91
C MET A 1 14.82 11.58 -1.80
N ASN A 2 14.43 10.87 -0.75
CA ASN A 2 14.93 9.51 -0.53
C ASN A 2 14.33 8.54 -1.52
N LYS A 3 15.18 7.70 -2.06
CA LYS A 3 14.74 6.67 -2.96
C LYS A 3 14.49 5.39 -2.18
N LEU A 4 13.40 4.72 -2.51
CA LEU A 4 13.01 3.47 -1.90
C LEU A 4 13.86 2.34 -2.46
N LEU A 5 14.58 1.64 -1.59
CA LEU A 5 15.46 0.55 -2.03
C LEU A 5 14.79 -0.80 -1.98
N SER A 6 14.07 -1.08 -0.89
CA SER A 6 13.45 -2.38 -0.73
C SER A 6 12.22 -2.27 0.15
N CYS A 7 11.39 -3.29 0.03
CA CYS A 7 10.11 -3.32 0.71
C CYS A 7 9.82 -4.78 1.03
N HIS A 8 9.49 -5.07 2.27
CA HIS A 8 9.25 -6.44 2.71
C HIS A 8 8.02 -6.50 3.61
N PHE A 9 7.06 -7.31 3.20
CA PHE A 9 5.84 -7.50 3.98
C PHE A 9 6.02 -8.64 4.97
N ASN A 10 5.69 -8.39 6.23
CA ASN A 10 5.72 -9.38 7.29
C ASN A 10 4.30 -9.75 7.68
N MET A 11 3.91 -10.98 7.37
CA MET A 11 2.54 -11.44 7.64
C MET A 11 2.25 -11.58 9.13
N ASP A 12 3.28 -11.84 9.93
CA ASP A 12 3.09 -12.02 11.36
C ASP A 12 2.70 -10.73 12.06
N THR A 13 3.22 -9.61 11.58
CA THR A 13 2.95 -8.30 12.20
C THR A 13 2.02 -7.44 11.36
N ASP A 14 1.68 -7.88 10.15
CA ASP A 14 0.90 -7.12 9.18
C ASP A 14 1.53 -5.77 8.90
N ARG A 15 2.86 -5.74 8.76
CA ARG A 15 3.60 -4.52 8.49
C ARG A 15 4.51 -4.69 7.29
N VAL A 16 4.69 -3.60 6.56
CA VAL A 16 5.64 -3.53 5.46
C VAL A 16 6.84 -2.74 5.93
N LYS A 17 8.01 -3.38 5.90
CA LYS A 17 9.24 -2.70 6.26
C LYS A 17 9.85 -2.12 4.99
N VAL A 18 10.04 -0.81 4.99
CA VAL A 18 10.52 -0.08 3.82
C VAL A 18 11.89 0.48 4.14
N ARG A 19 12.84 0.27 3.24
CA ARG A 19 14.20 0.72 3.41
C ARG A 19 14.54 1.75 2.33
N PHE A 20 15.12 2.86 2.76
CA PHE A 20 15.49 3.95 1.86
C PHE A 20 17.00 3.97 1.66
N GLU A 21 17.43 4.68 0.60
CA GLU A 21 18.84 4.68 0.25
C GLU A 21 19.71 5.43 1.25
N ASP A 22 19.13 6.28 2.09
CA ASP A 22 19.89 6.97 3.14
C ASP A 22 20.07 6.13 4.40
N GLY A 23 19.56 4.90 4.38
CA GLY A 23 19.66 4.01 5.53
C GLY A 23 18.46 4.04 6.45
N THR A 24 17.50 4.89 6.18
CA THR A 24 16.28 4.99 6.98
C THR A 24 15.39 3.77 6.75
N THR A 25 14.77 3.27 7.81
CA THR A 25 13.80 2.19 7.72
C THR A 25 12.50 2.64 8.34
N VAL A 26 11.40 2.38 7.65
CA VAL A 26 10.07 2.75 8.10
C VAL A 26 9.19 1.50 8.05
N ALA A 27 8.35 1.32 9.05
CA ALA A 27 7.38 0.23 9.07
C ALA A 27 5.99 0.81 8.85
N ILE A 28 5.30 0.29 7.83
CA ILE A 28 3.93 0.71 7.52
C ILE A 28 2.99 -0.32 8.15
N ASP A 29 2.08 0.16 8.98
CA ASP A 29 1.07 -0.69 9.60
C ASP A 29 -0.07 -0.88 8.59
N CYS A 30 -0.14 -2.06 7.99
CA CYS A 30 -1.12 -2.34 6.94
C CYS A 30 -2.55 -2.33 7.46
N ILE A 31 -2.73 -2.71 8.73
CA ILE A 31 -4.06 -2.70 9.34
C ILE A 31 -4.55 -1.26 9.47
N ALA A 32 -3.68 -0.35 9.90
CA ALA A 32 -4.05 1.05 10.02
C ALA A 32 -4.39 1.65 8.65
N ILE A 33 -3.62 1.30 7.62
CA ILE A 33 -3.90 1.77 6.26
C ILE A 33 -5.25 1.26 5.79
N GLU A 34 -5.54 0.00 6.05
CA GLU A 34 -6.81 -0.60 5.67
C GLU A 34 -7.97 0.07 6.39
N ASP A 35 -7.80 0.37 7.67
CA ASP A 35 -8.83 1.04 8.45
C ASP A 35 -9.09 2.46 7.95
N GLU A 36 -8.06 3.13 7.52
CA GLU A 36 -8.17 4.53 7.10
C GLU A 36 -8.65 4.66 5.66
N TYR A 37 -8.16 3.82 4.77
CA TYR A 37 -8.41 3.99 3.34
C TYR A 37 -9.27 2.91 2.73
N GLY A 38 -9.39 1.76 3.38
CA GLY A 38 -10.18 0.65 2.87
C GLY A 38 -11.64 0.76 3.28
N ASN A 39 -12.35 1.71 2.74
CA ASN A 39 -13.72 2.00 3.14
C ASN A 39 -14.75 1.03 2.54
N THR A 40 -14.39 0.36 1.45
CA THR A 40 -15.27 -0.61 0.81
C THR A 40 -14.52 -1.93 0.64
N PRO A 41 -15.25 -3.03 0.45
CA PRO A 41 -14.57 -4.32 0.19
C PRO A 41 -13.68 -4.28 -1.03
N ALA A 42 -14.07 -3.53 -2.06
CA ALA A 42 -13.25 -3.41 -3.26
C ALA A 42 -11.93 -2.70 -2.96
N GLN A 43 -11.98 -1.65 -2.14
CA GLN A 43 -10.78 -0.92 -1.76
C GLN A 43 -9.86 -1.78 -0.91
N ARG A 44 -10.42 -2.57 0.01
CA ARG A 44 -9.62 -3.47 0.83
C ARG A 44 -8.97 -4.55 -0.02
N ALA A 45 -9.70 -5.09 -0.98
CA ALA A 45 -9.16 -6.09 -1.88
C ALA A 45 -8.02 -5.52 -2.71
N GLU A 46 -8.15 -4.28 -3.14
CA GLU A 46 -7.09 -3.63 -3.93
C GLU A 46 -5.84 -3.41 -3.08
N LEU A 47 -6.00 -3.01 -1.83
CA LEU A 47 -4.87 -2.85 -0.93
C LEU A 47 -4.14 -4.17 -0.72
N ASP A 48 -4.88 -5.25 -0.51
CA ASP A 48 -4.29 -6.57 -0.35
C ASP A 48 -3.57 -7.00 -1.62
N TRP A 49 -4.19 -6.76 -2.77
CA TRP A 49 -3.58 -7.13 -4.04
C TRP A 49 -2.24 -6.42 -4.25
N LEU A 50 -2.20 -5.12 -3.97
CA LEU A 50 -0.96 -4.35 -4.06
C LEU A 50 0.09 -4.89 -3.11
N LEU A 51 -0.33 -5.19 -1.89
CA LEU A 51 0.58 -5.65 -0.87
C LEU A 51 1.26 -6.96 -1.25
N TYR A 52 0.52 -7.88 -1.83
CA TYR A 52 1.07 -9.19 -2.20
C TYR A 52 1.76 -9.21 -3.57
N ASN A 53 1.35 -8.35 -4.48
CA ASN A 53 1.86 -8.38 -5.83
C ASN A 53 2.81 -7.23 -6.16
N LYS A 54 2.58 -6.06 -5.58
CA LYS A 54 3.40 -4.88 -5.85
C LYS A 54 3.67 -4.10 -4.55
N PRO A 55 4.37 -4.72 -3.60
CA PRO A 55 4.59 -4.06 -2.30
C PRO A 55 5.36 -2.77 -2.41
N LEU A 56 6.24 -2.65 -3.40
CA LEU A 56 6.99 -1.42 -3.59
C LEU A 56 6.08 -0.26 -3.98
N GLU A 57 5.16 -0.50 -4.89
CA GLU A 57 4.20 0.51 -5.29
C GLU A 57 3.25 0.87 -4.15
N TYR A 58 2.84 -0.15 -3.39
CA TYR A 58 2.02 0.07 -2.21
C TYR A 58 2.72 1.04 -1.25
N ALA A 59 3.98 0.76 -0.95
CA ALA A 59 4.73 1.59 -0.03
C ALA A 59 4.91 3.01 -0.57
N GLN A 60 5.21 3.13 -1.85
CA GLN A 60 5.39 4.44 -2.46
C GLN A 60 4.13 5.28 -2.40
N MET A 61 2.99 4.67 -2.66
CA MET A 61 1.73 5.40 -2.62
C MET A 61 1.32 5.78 -1.20
N VAL A 62 1.54 4.88 -0.24
CA VAL A 62 1.21 5.17 1.14
C VAL A 62 2.08 6.30 1.67
N LEU A 63 3.38 6.22 1.46
CA LEU A 63 4.31 7.22 1.97
C LEU A 63 4.21 8.54 1.23
N GLY A 64 3.85 8.49 -0.04
CA GLY A 64 3.68 9.69 -0.85
C GLY A 64 2.31 10.34 -0.72
N GLY A 65 1.39 9.72 0.02
CA GLY A 65 0.06 10.26 0.18
C GLY A 65 -0.85 10.08 -1.01
N GLU A 66 -0.50 9.17 -1.91
CA GLU A 66 -1.27 8.97 -3.14
C GLU A 66 -2.21 7.77 -3.07
N ILE A 67 -2.18 7.04 -1.97
CA ILE A 67 -2.98 5.81 -1.86
C ILE A 67 -4.48 6.10 -1.94
N GLU A 68 -4.93 7.18 -1.34
CA GLU A 68 -6.33 7.54 -1.36
C GLU A 68 -6.80 7.84 -2.78
N HIS A 69 -6.00 8.61 -3.51
CA HIS A 69 -6.32 8.94 -4.89
C HIS A 69 -6.34 7.68 -5.75
N TYR A 70 -5.36 6.83 -5.57
CA TYR A 70 -5.28 5.57 -6.32
C TYR A 70 -6.53 4.72 -6.08
N LEU A 71 -6.95 4.61 -4.82
CA LEU A 71 -8.11 3.78 -4.49
C LEU A 71 -9.39 4.34 -5.07
N SER A 72 -9.50 5.66 -5.13
CA SER A 72 -10.70 6.27 -5.71
C SER A 72 -10.81 6.04 -7.21
N LEU A 73 -9.67 5.84 -7.88
CA LEU A 73 -9.65 5.58 -9.31
C LEU A 73 -9.57 4.09 -9.61
N GLY A 74 -8.68 3.41 -8.91
CA GLY A 74 -8.34 2.03 -9.23
C GLY A 74 -9.42 1.04 -8.96
N CYS A 75 -10.24 1.30 -7.96
CA CYS A 75 -11.27 0.34 -7.59
C CYS A 75 -12.38 0.24 -8.63
N ASP A 76 -12.46 1.22 -9.50
CA ASP A 76 -13.48 1.22 -10.54
C ASP A 76 -13.26 0.09 -11.56
N HIS A 77 -12.02 -0.29 -11.79
CA HIS A 77 -11.74 -1.33 -12.79
C HIS A 77 -12.25 -2.70 -12.35
N GLY A 78 -12.44 -2.88 -11.09
CA GLY A 78 -12.95 -4.15 -10.59
C GLY A 78 -14.42 -4.37 -10.87
N ARG A 79 -15.09 -3.34 -11.26
CA ARG A 79 -16.50 -3.43 -11.56
C ARG A 79 -16.78 -3.65 -13.01
N MET A 80 -16.23 -3.33 -13.75
CA MET A 80 -16.49 -3.35 -14.94
C MET A 80 -17.50 -3.42 -15.72
N GLU A 81 -17.82 -3.00 -15.18
CA GLU A 81 -18.45 -3.06 -15.59
C GLU A 81 -18.85 -2.88 -16.20
N ASP A 82 -18.85 -2.64 -15.89
CA ASP A 82 -19.14 -2.51 -16.23
C ASP A 82 -19.20 -2.70 -16.69
#